data_5b8e26523b36366a3477f8499d33a7e5
#
_entry.id   5b8e26523b36366a3477f8499d33a7e5
#
_cell.length_a   1.000
_cell.length_b   1.000
_cell.length_c   1.000
_cell.angle_alpha   90.00
_cell.angle_beta   90.00
_cell.angle_gamma   90.00
#
_symmetry.space_group_name_H-M   'P 1'
#
loop_
_entity.id
_entity.type
_entity.pdbx_description
1 polymer ?
#
loop_
_entity_poly.entity_id
_entity_poly.type
_entity_poly.pdbx_seq_one_letter_code
_entity_poly.pdbx_strand_id
1 'polypeptide(L)'
;MTDTGTLFLNQQDVIDAGAADVDWVGAVLEQVFKLHEEQAFTAPPSSFLKRPECPHVADRIIGLSAHVGAPFDREGMKWIASSHINPEHGLPRANAVIILNDPVHRLPIAIMEGALISAMRTAVVQALAARYLARPDSESVGLVGAGRIGALTLWAISKWFPDIQHYRAFDQNAGRLQAFVEHMGTLDITVEPVPCFQDALSEADMGIVATTESEPYVTASEFKRGALFMNVSLMDPTFELVSAADKIVVDDWHQSVHSDRVLARMHREGLVTRDSIHGEFGAVVSGHIPGREDPDERIFWNPFGLAIEDIAVASAVYDQALSKGLGKTLRLVDQEWDVLF
;
A
#
# COMPACT_ATOMS: atom_id res chain seq x y z
N MET A 1 -3.87 -1.72 -40.26
CA MET A 1 -3.23 -2.53 -39.21
C MET A 1 -3.17 -1.66 -37.98
N THR A 2 -3.88 -1.99 -36.94
CA THR A 2 -3.72 -1.34 -35.64
C THR A 2 -2.29 -1.61 -35.17
N ASP A 3 -1.56 -0.57 -34.77
CA ASP A 3 -0.22 -0.72 -34.21
C ASP A 3 -0.35 -1.55 -32.90
N THR A 4 0.02 -2.81 -32.97
CA THR A 4 -0.07 -3.77 -31.85
C THR A 4 1.17 -3.69 -30.97
N GLY A 5 1.83 -2.53 -30.92
CA GLY A 5 2.99 -2.31 -30.09
C GLY A 5 2.63 -2.25 -28.60
N THR A 6 3.43 -2.91 -27.77
CA THR A 6 3.34 -2.84 -26.30
C THR A 6 4.34 -1.79 -25.80
N LEU A 7 3.89 -0.82 -25.02
CA LEU A 7 4.75 0.20 -24.42
C LEU A 7 5.54 -0.39 -23.24
N PHE A 8 6.87 -0.32 -23.32
CA PHE A 8 7.74 -0.70 -22.20
C PHE A 8 8.18 0.56 -21.45
N LEU A 9 7.94 0.60 -20.14
CA LEU A 9 8.31 1.70 -19.25
C LEU A 9 9.29 1.20 -18.19
N ASN A 10 10.51 1.74 -18.17
CA ASN A 10 11.46 1.51 -17.09
C ASN A 10 11.13 2.38 -15.87
N GLN A 11 11.90 2.27 -14.78
CA GLN A 11 11.66 3.01 -13.55
C GLN A 11 11.68 4.53 -13.76
N GLN A 12 12.58 5.06 -14.58
CA GLN A 12 12.66 6.49 -14.84
C GLN A 12 11.44 6.99 -15.62
N ASP A 13 10.99 6.23 -16.62
CA ASP A 13 9.76 6.55 -17.36
C ASP A 13 8.54 6.59 -16.43
N VAL A 14 8.46 5.65 -15.47
CA VAL A 14 7.39 5.59 -14.46
C VAL A 14 7.43 6.81 -13.52
N ILE A 15 8.63 7.25 -13.11
CA ILE A 15 8.83 8.47 -12.32
C ILE A 15 8.38 9.70 -13.13
N ASP A 16 8.87 9.84 -14.34
CA ASP A 16 8.59 10.98 -15.21
C ASP A 16 7.12 11.06 -15.62
N ALA A 17 6.44 9.91 -15.63
CA ALA A 17 4.99 9.82 -15.80
C ALA A 17 4.18 10.28 -14.57
N GLY A 18 4.81 10.46 -13.40
CA GLY A 18 4.17 11.02 -12.21
C GLY A 18 3.99 10.05 -11.05
N ALA A 19 4.44 8.80 -11.14
CA ALA A 19 4.26 7.80 -10.07
C ALA A 19 4.97 8.14 -8.75
N ALA A 20 5.87 9.12 -8.74
CA ALA A 20 6.53 9.61 -7.53
C ALA A 20 5.87 10.87 -6.92
N ASP A 21 4.79 11.36 -7.50
CA ASP A 21 4.04 12.52 -6.99
C ASP A 21 2.92 12.06 -6.04
N VAL A 22 3.01 12.49 -4.77
CA VAL A 22 2.06 12.09 -3.71
C VAL A 22 0.65 12.59 -4.00
N ASP A 23 0.51 13.84 -4.48
CA ASP A 23 -0.81 14.43 -4.74
C ASP A 23 -1.48 13.75 -5.93
N TRP A 24 -0.70 13.50 -6.98
CA TRP A 24 -1.20 12.83 -8.16
C TRP A 24 -1.62 11.37 -7.89
N VAL A 25 -0.76 10.60 -7.20
CA VAL A 25 -1.09 9.22 -6.79
C VAL A 25 -2.28 9.22 -5.83
N GLY A 26 -2.35 10.18 -4.92
CA GLY A 26 -3.47 10.32 -3.98
C GLY A 26 -4.80 10.57 -4.67
N ALA A 27 -4.83 11.41 -5.69
CA ALA A 27 -6.04 11.66 -6.47
C ALA A 27 -6.52 10.40 -7.22
N VAL A 28 -5.58 9.60 -7.77
CA VAL A 28 -5.88 8.31 -8.39
C VAL A 28 -6.47 7.35 -7.36
N LEU A 29 -5.85 7.23 -6.18
CA LEU A 29 -6.30 6.31 -5.14
C LEU A 29 -7.66 6.70 -4.54
N GLU A 30 -7.91 7.98 -4.38
CA GLU A 30 -9.23 8.46 -3.95
C GLU A 30 -10.34 8.04 -4.93
N GLN A 31 -10.06 8.12 -6.23
CA GLN A 31 -10.98 7.62 -7.25
C GLN A 31 -11.13 6.08 -7.19
N VAL A 32 -10.06 5.35 -6.92
CA VAL A 32 -10.09 3.87 -6.75
C VAL A 32 -11.01 3.47 -5.61
N PHE A 33 -10.94 4.14 -4.45
CA PHE A 33 -11.82 3.81 -3.32
C PHE A 33 -13.28 4.15 -3.59
N LYS A 34 -13.58 5.19 -4.39
CA LYS A 34 -14.95 5.45 -4.87
C LYS A 34 -15.45 4.33 -5.78
N LEU A 35 -14.62 3.88 -6.73
CA LEU A 35 -14.95 2.74 -7.59
C LEU A 35 -15.10 1.42 -6.81
N HIS A 36 -14.31 1.25 -5.74
CA HIS A 36 -14.46 0.10 -4.84
C HIS A 36 -15.82 0.12 -4.15
N GLU A 37 -16.25 1.26 -3.62
CA GLU A 37 -17.57 1.43 -3.00
C GLU A 37 -18.72 1.19 -4.01
N GLU A 38 -18.56 1.67 -5.24
CA GLU A 38 -19.50 1.46 -6.34
C GLU A 38 -19.49 0.04 -6.91
N GLN A 39 -18.59 -0.84 -6.44
CA GLN A 39 -18.35 -2.18 -6.98
C GLN A 39 -17.99 -2.18 -8.50
N ALA A 40 -17.39 -1.09 -8.97
CA ALA A 40 -17.01 -0.89 -10.37
C ALA A 40 -15.62 -1.50 -10.66
N PHE A 41 -15.39 -2.73 -10.21
CA PHE A 41 -14.14 -3.45 -10.42
C PHE A 41 -14.34 -4.96 -10.42
N THR A 42 -13.30 -5.68 -10.82
CA THR A 42 -13.19 -7.14 -10.63
C THR A 42 -11.77 -7.46 -10.18
N ALA A 43 -11.62 -8.13 -9.04
CA ALA A 43 -10.34 -8.57 -8.53
C ALA A 43 -10.47 -10.01 -7.98
N PRO A 44 -10.01 -11.02 -8.71
CA PRO A 44 -9.99 -12.39 -8.20
C PRO A 44 -8.96 -12.52 -7.08
N PRO A 45 -9.04 -13.57 -6.25
CA PRO A 45 -8.04 -13.84 -5.23
C PRO A 45 -6.63 -13.88 -5.83
N SER A 46 -5.68 -13.27 -5.12
CA SER A 46 -4.27 -13.24 -5.52
C SER A 46 -3.68 -14.65 -5.59
N SER A 47 -2.83 -14.91 -6.59
CA SER A 47 -2.07 -16.14 -6.68
C SER A 47 -0.76 -15.99 -5.90
N PHE A 48 -0.41 -17.01 -5.10
CA PHE A 48 0.83 -17.03 -4.32
C PHE A 48 1.71 -18.20 -4.77
N LEU A 49 2.90 -17.86 -5.27
CA LEU A 49 3.94 -18.84 -5.56
C LEU A 49 4.98 -18.77 -4.44
N LYS A 50 4.99 -19.80 -3.60
CA LYS A 50 5.95 -19.97 -2.51
C LYS A 50 6.60 -21.37 -2.63
N ARG A 51 7.92 -21.42 -2.64
CA ARG A 51 8.64 -22.68 -2.72
C ARG A 51 8.77 -23.31 -1.33
N PRO A 52 8.56 -24.61 -1.18
CA PRO A 52 8.65 -25.29 0.13
C PRO A 52 10.00 -25.13 0.82
N GLU A 53 11.10 -25.06 0.04
CA GLU A 53 12.45 -24.88 0.55
C GLU A 53 12.78 -23.43 0.98
N CYS A 54 11.89 -22.49 0.75
CA CYS A 54 12.00 -21.10 1.15
C CYS A 54 10.93 -20.75 2.19
N PRO A 55 11.11 -21.13 3.48
CA PRO A 55 10.06 -21.00 4.49
C PRO A 55 9.80 -19.56 4.94
N HIS A 56 10.74 -18.63 4.71
CA HIS A 56 10.60 -17.25 5.18
C HIS A 56 9.37 -16.59 4.58
N VAL A 57 8.61 -15.87 5.41
CA VAL A 57 7.31 -15.27 5.02
C VAL A 57 7.43 -14.27 3.86
N ALA A 58 8.58 -13.59 3.75
CA ALA A 58 8.82 -12.62 2.68
C ALA A 58 9.25 -13.26 1.35
N ASP A 59 9.60 -14.55 1.33
CA ASP A 59 10.09 -15.24 0.12
C ASP A 59 8.92 -15.80 -0.68
N ARG A 60 8.40 -14.98 -1.56
CA ARG A 60 7.24 -15.34 -2.38
C ARG A 60 7.15 -14.50 -3.64
N ILE A 61 6.40 -15.00 -4.60
CA ILE A 61 5.92 -14.22 -5.73
C ILE A 61 4.40 -14.16 -5.64
N ILE A 62 3.83 -12.99 -5.87
CA ILE A 62 2.39 -12.76 -5.83
C ILE A 62 1.94 -12.22 -7.19
N GLY A 63 0.94 -12.86 -7.78
CA GLY A 63 0.22 -12.34 -8.93
C GLY A 63 -1.10 -11.73 -8.48
N LEU A 64 -1.26 -10.43 -8.73
CA LEU A 64 -2.44 -9.66 -8.39
C LEU A 64 -3.06 -9.12 -9.68
N SER A 65 -4.15 -9.71 -10.12
CA SER A 65 -4.87 -9.27 -11.32
C SER A 65 -6.13 -8.51 -10.94
N ALA A 66 -6.48 -7.50 -11.74
CA ALA A 66 -7.72 -6.77 -11.58
C ALA A 66 -8.18 -6.13 -12.90
N HIS A 67 -9.49 -5.88 -12.97
CA HIS A 67 -10.11 -4.89 -13.83
C HIS A 67 -10.55 -3.71 -12.95
N VAL A 68 -10.29 -2.50 -13.41
CA VAL A 68 -10.76 -1.26 -12.79
C VAL A 68 -11.67 -0.56 -13.78
N GLY A 69 -12.87 -0.18 -13.35
CA GLY A 69 -13.86 0.50 -14.19
C GLY A 69 -13.48 1.92 -14.60
N ALA A 70 -14.37 2.58 -15.31
CA ALA A 70 -14.16 3.96 -15.75
C ALA A 70 -13.89 4.91 -14.55
N PRO A 71 -13.01 5.91 -14.69
CA PRO A 71 -12.43 6.38 -15.94
C PRO A 71 -11.21 5.61 -16.44
N PHE A 72 -10.66 4.67 -15.67
CA PHE A 72 -9.46 3.92 -16.06
C PHE A 72 -9.76 2.90 -17.15
N ASP A 73 -10.83 2.10 -16.98
CA ASP A 73 -11.29 1.04 -17.88
C ASP A 73 -10.13 0.20 -18.41
N ARG A 74 -9.41 -0.45 -17.48
CA ARG A 74 -8.20 -1.25 -17.77
C ARG A 74 -8.21 -2.56 -17.01
N GLU A 75 -7.65 -3.57 -17.65
CA GLU A 75 -7.30 -4.85 -17.05
C GLU A 75 -5.79 -4.94 -16.90
N GLY A 76 -5.34 -5.69 -15.91
CA GLY A 76 -3.92 -5.89 -15.77
C GLY A 76 -3.53 -6.82 -14.64
N MET A 77 -2.23 -6.99 -14.48
CA MET A 77 -1.66 -7.83 -13.45
C MET A 77 -0.35 -7.21 -12.92
N LYS A 78 -0.23 -7.14 -11.61
CA LYS A 78 1.06 -6.96 -10.95
C LYS A 78 1.66 -8.33 -10.61
N TRP A 79 2.88 -8.59 -11.08
CA TRP A 79 3.71 -9.72 -10.69
C TRP A 79 4.83 -9.21 -9.79
N ILE A 80 4.71 -9.43 -8.46
CA ILE A 80 5.67 -8.93 -7.48
C ILE A 80 6.38 -10.08 -6.78
N ALA A 81 7.71 -10.07 -6.85
CA ALA A 81 8.59 -11.03 -6.18
C ALA A 81 9.29 -10.35 -5.01
N SER A 82 9.45 -11.07 -3.90
CA SER A 82 10.21 -10.61 -2.75
C SER A 82 11.10 -11.70 -2.18
N SER A 83 12.27 -11.30 -1.67
CA SER A 83 13.20 -12.17 -0.95
C SER A 83 13.86 -11.41 0.20
N HIS A 84 13.92 -12.05 1.36
CA HIS A 84 14.52 -11.45 2.56
C HIS A 84 16.03 -11.30 2.47
N ILE A 85 16.72 -12.14 1.67
CA ILE A 85 18.18 -12.11 1.50
C ILE A 85 18.65 -11.07 0.48
N ASN A 86 17.78 -10.55 -0.39
CA ASN A 86 18.17 -9.61 -1.45
C ASN A 86 18.96 -8.39 -0.92
N PRO A 87 18.58 -7.76 0.21
CA PRO A 87 19.33 -6.62 0.75
C PRO A 87 20.79 -6.94 1.11
N GLU A 88 21.09 -8.18 1.52
CA GLU A 88 22.46 -8.64 1.83
C GLU A 88 23.34 -8.69 0.57
N HIS A 89 22.71 -8.79 -0.60
CA HIS A 89 23.37 -8.80 -1.90
C HIS A 89 23.27 -7.43 -2.63
N GLY A 90 22.86 -6.37 -1.93
CA GLY A 90 22.69 -5.04 -2.52
C GLY A 90 21.51 -4.95 -3.51
N LEU A 91 20.57 -5.91 -3.48
CA LEU A 91 19.39 -5.96 -4.33
C LEU A 91 18.15 -5.46 -3.57
N PRO A 92 17.17 -4.86 -4.27
CA PRO A 92 15.89 -4.52 -3.65
C PRO A 92 15.20 -5.76 -3.08
N ARG A 93 14.64 -5.66 -1.86
CA ARG A 93 13.89 -6.76 -1.23
C ARG A 93 12.71 -7.23 -2.09
N ALA A 94 12.04 -6.29 -2.76
CA ALA A 94 10.91 -6.57 -3.63
C ALA A 94 11.10 -5.92 -5.00
N ASN A 95 10.74 -6.65 -6.04
CA ASN A 95 10.75 -6.23 -7.44
C ASN A 95 9.42 -6.59 -8.07
N ALA A 96 8.92 -5.77 -8.97
CA ALA A 96 7.64 -6.04 -9.62
C ALA A 96 7.63 -5.59 -11.08
N VAL A 97 6.79 -6.27 -11.85
CA VAL A 97 6.38 -5.86 -13.20
C VAL A 97 4.86 -5.75 -13.20
N ILE A 98 4.34 -4.72 -13.85
CA ILE A 98 2.90 -4.60 -14.14
C ILE A 98 2.69 -4.73 -15.64
N ILE A 99 1.70 -5.54 -16.02
CA ILE A 99 1.22 -5.69 -17.37
C ILE A 99 -0.18 -5.09 -17.42
N LEU A 100 -0.44 -4.20 -18.39
CA LEU A 100 -1.78 -3.70 -18.70
C LEU A 100 -2.27 -4.26 -20.01
N ASN A 101 -3.56 -4.57 -20.05
CA ASN A 101 -4.26 -5.04 -21.24
C ASN A 101 -5.31 -4.03 -21.70
N ASP A 102 -5.51 -3.95 -23.00
CA ASP A 102 -6.65 -3.30 -23.63
C ASP A 102 -7.94 -4.06 -23.27
N PRO A 103 -8.99 -3.37 -22.79
CA PRO A 103 -10.21 -4.02 -22.31
C PRO A 103 -11.06 -4.62 -23.43
N VAL A 104 -10.87 -4.20 -24.69
CA VAL A 104 -11.66 -4.68 -25.83
C VAL A 104 -11.06 -5.94 -26.44
N HIS A 105 -9.78 -5.91 -26.79
CA HIS A 105 -9.10 -6.99 -27.50
C HIS A 105 -8.23 -7.86 -26.60
N ARG A 106 -8.06 -7.50 -25.34
CA ARG A 106 -7.22 -8.19 -24.32
C ARG A 106 -5.72 -8.22 -24.69
N LEU A 107 -5.30 -7.40 -25.63
CA LEU A 107 -3.89 -7.32 -26.01
C LEU A 107 -3.09 -6.61 -24.92
N PRO A 108 -1.86 -7.05 -24.62
CA PRO A 108 -0.98 -6.32 -23.71
C PRO A 108 -0.56 -5.00 -24.36
N ILE A 109 -0.93 -3.88 -23.72
CA ILE A 109 -0.63 -2.52 -24.20
C ILE A 109 0.55 -1.91 -23.49
N ALA A 110 0.87 -2.37 -22.26
CA ALA A 110 2.04 -1.91 -21.53
C ALA A 110 2.66 -3.00 -20.67
N ILE A 111 3.99 -2.91 -20.51
CA ILE A 111 4.79 -3.63 -19.50
C ILE A 111 5.65 -2.58 -18.82
N MET A 112 5.52 -2.46 -17.48
CA MET A 112 6.21 -1.40 -16.77
C MET A 112 6.84 -1.86 -15.46
N GLU A 113 7.84 -1.10 -14.99
CA GLU A 113 8.38 -1.26 -13.64
C GLU A 113 7.26 -1.03 -12.62
N GLY A 114 7.04 -2.02 -11.76
CA GLY A 114 5.91 -2.03 -10.85
C GLY A 114 6.28 -1.88 -9.37
N ALA A 115 7.55 -1.97 -8.99
CA ALA A 115 7.94 -1.90 -7.59
C ALA A 115 7.80 -0.48 -7.02
N LEU A 116 8.08 0.56 -7.82
CA LEU A 116 7.85 1.95 -7.44
C LEU A 116 6.36 2.22 -7.29
N ILE A 117 5.54 1.82 -8.27
CA ILE A 117 4.08 1.97 -8.23
C ILE A 117 3.53 1.29 -6.95
N SER A 118 3.93 0.03 -6.71
CA SER A 118 3.49 -0.73 -5.54
C SER A 118 3.91 -0.08 -4.21
N ALA A 119 5.10 0.50 -4.13
CA ALA A 119 5.58 1.18 -2.94
C ALA A 119 4.86 2.51 -2.71
N MET A 120 4.72 3.32 -3.75
CA MET A 120 4.06 4.62 -3.68
C MET A 120 2.58 4.49 -3.36
N ARG A 121 1.82 3.61 -4.06
CA ARG A 121 0.40 3.44 -3.74
C ARG A 121 0.19 2.94 -2.31
N THR A 122 1.06 2.05 -1.81
CA THR A 122 0.97 1.54 -0.43
C THR A 122 1.20 2.67 0.58
N ALA A 123 2.19 3.51 0.36
CA ALA A 123 2.50 4.64 1.26
C ALA A 123 1.42 5.73 1.20
N VAL A 124 0.99 6.10 -0.01
CA VAL A 124 0.03 7.18 -0.21
C VAL A 124 -1.38 6.78 0.29
N VAL A 125 -1.75 5.50 0.22
CA VAL A 125 -3.00 5.00 0.87
C VAL A 125 -3.00 5.28 2.37
N GLN A 126 -1.84 5.16 3.05
CA GLN A 126 -1.77 5.47 4.49
C GLN A 126 -1.99 6.96 4.74
N ALA A 127 -1.34 7.82 3.96
CA ALA A 127 -1.54 9.26 4.07
C ALA A 127 -2.98 9.67 3.68
N LEU A 128 -3.58 9.02 2.69
CA LEU A 128 -4.97 9.22 2.32
C LEU A 128 -5.91 8.80 3.46
N ALA A 129 -5.69 7.64 4.07
CA ALA A 129 -6.46 7.21 5.24
C ALA A 129 -6.32 8.19 6.40
N ALA A 130 -5.12 8.74 6.64
CA ALA A 130 -4.91 9.76 7.67
C ALA A 130 -5.75 11.01 7.44
N ARG A 131 -5.95 11.48 6.19
CA ARG A 131 -6.80 12.64 5.87
C ARG A 131 -8.26 12.47 6.30
N TYR A 132 -8.75 11.24 6.35
CA TYR A 132 -10.15 10.93 6.73
C TYR A 132 -10.28 10.47 8.19
N LEU A 133 -9.22 9.86 8.75
CA LEU A 133 -9.29 9.10 9.99
C LEU A 133 -8.43 9.71 11.13
N ALA A 134 -7.41 10.50 10.81
CA ALA A 134 -6.61 11.15 11.86
C ALA A 134 -7.34 12.38 12.44
N ARG A 135 -6.88 12.85 13.58
CA ARG A 135 -7.32 14.13 14.14
C ARG A 135 -6.73 15.27 13.28
N PRO A 136 -7.50 16.34 13.02
CA PRO A 136 -6.98 17.50 12.29
C PRO A 136 -5.81 18.22 12.98
N ASP A 137 -5.75 18.10 14.30
CA ASP A 137 -4.72 18.70 15.17
C ASP A 137 -3.62 17.69 15.56
N SER A 138 -3.42 16.64 14.78
CA SER A 138 -2.32 15.68 15.00
C SER A 138 -0.97 16.34 14.84
N GLU A 139 -0.06 16.17 15.83
CA GLU A 139 1.27 16.77 15.87
C GLU A 139 2.40 15.73 15.84
N SER A 140 2.07 14.45 16.00
CA SER A 140 3.06 13.38 16.17
C SER A 140 2.78 12.12 15.38
N VAL A 141 3.85 11.55 14.80
CA VAL A 141 3.84 10.26 14.09
C VAL A 141 4.88 9.34 14.71
N GLY A 142 4.45 8.12 15.05
CA GLY A 142 5.32 7.03 15.48
C GLY A 142 5.40 5.93 14.42
N LEU A 143 6.61 5.50 14.09
CA LEU A 143 6.85 4.43 13.11
C LEU A 143 7.62 3.29 13.73
N VAL A 144 7.15 2.07 13.51
CA VAL A 144 7.89 0.83 13.75
C VAL A 144 8.14 0.12 12.43
N GLY A 145 9.43 -0.09 12.12
CA GLY A 145 9.90 -0.63 10.85
C GLY A 145 10.46 0.44 9.90
N ALA A 146 11.76 0.69 10.00
CA ALA A 146 12.51 1.68 9.21
C ALA A 146 12.86 1.17 7.79
N GLY A 147 11.87 0.57 7.11
CA GLY A 147 11.98 0.08 5.74
C GLY A 147 11.49 1.11 4.70
N ARG A 148 11.56 0.72 3.41
CA ARG A 148 11.12 1.57 2.29
C ARG A 148 9.67 2.05 2.43
N ILE A 149 8.75 1.17 2.84
CA ILE A 149 7.33 1.54 2.99
C ILE A 149 7.18 2.55 4.13
N GLY A 150 7.86 2.33 5.28
CA GLY A 150 7.86 3.29 6.38
C GLY A 150 8.37 4.68 5.95
N ALA A 151 9.49 4.74 5.21
CA ALA A 151 10.05 5.98 4.70
C ALA A 151 9.10 6.74 3.78
N LEU A 152 8.53 6.04 2.79
CA LEU A 152 7.58 6.63 1.85
C LEU A 152 6.28 7.05 2.55
N THR A 153 5.83 6.30 3.57
CA THR A 153 4.64 6.65 4.35
C THR A 153 4.85 7.93 5.16
N LEU A 154 5.99 8.04 5.88
CA LEU A 154 6.31 9.28 6.58
C LEU A 154 6.45 10.46 5.62
N TRP A 155 7.11 10.24 4.48
CA TRP A 155 7.23 11.27 3.45
C TRP A 155 5.88 11.71 2.89
N ALA A 156 4.97 10.78 2.58
CA ALA A 156 3.63 11.11 2.09
C ALA A 156 2.81 11.86 3.16
N ILE A 157 2.87 11.43 4.42
CA ILE A 157 2.23 12.12 5.54
C ILE A 157 2.78 13.54 5.69
N SER A 158 4.10 13.73 5.66
CA SER A 158 4.71 15.07 5.79
C SER A 158 4.27 16.06 4.72
N LYS A 159 3.92 15.57 3.51
CA LYS A 159 3.39 16.42 2.43
C LYS A 159 1.98 16.93 2.71
N TRP A 160 1.14 16.10 3.34
CA TRP A 160 -0.26 16.43 3.58
C TRP A 160 -0.57 16.94 4.98
N PHE A 161 0.35 16.74 5.93
CA PHE A 161 0.25 17.17 7.31
C PHE A 161 1.49 18.01 7.70
N PRO A 162 1.61 19.24 7.17
CA PRO A 162 2.78 20.08 7.41
C PRO A 162 2.94 20.52 8.87
N ASP A 163 1.87 20.41 9.67
CA ASP A 163 1.86 20.77 11.08
C ASP A 163 2.40 19.66 12.00
N ILE A 164 2.71 18.48 11.48
CA ILE A 164 3.37 17.42 12.24
C ILE A 164 4.78 17.85 12.62
N GLN A 165 5.05 17.90 13.92
CA GLN A 165 6.31 18.38 14.47
C GLN A 165 7.21 17.25 14.97
N HIS A 166 6.63 16.12 15.36
CA HIS A 166 7.33 15.02 16.02
C HIS A 166 7.21 13.72 15.24
N TYR A 167 8.33 13.29 14.66
CA TYR A 167 8.44 11.97 14.04
C TYR A 167 9.38 11.11 14.89
N ARG A 168 8.90 9.97 15.39
CA ARG A 168 9.69 8.98 16.12
C ARG A 168 9.74 7.68 15.35
N ALA A 169 10.89 7.03 15.33
CA ALA A 169 11.01 5.74 14.65
C ALA A 169 11.81 4.72 15.46
N PHE A 170 11.38 3.48 15.35
CA PHE A 170 12.08 2.32 15.88
C PHE A 170 12.27 1.25 14.80
N ASP A 171 13.43 0.63 14.79
CA ASP A 171 13.72 -0.62 14.06
C ASP A 171 14.66 -1.48 14.90
N GLN A 172 14.46 -2.80 14.93
CA GLN A 172 15.33 -3.73 15.65
C GLN A 172 16.79 -3.67 15.15
N ASN A 173 17.00 -3.32 13.89
CA ASN A 173 18.32 -3.12 13.30
C ASN A 173 18.75 -1.65 13.43
N ALA A 174 19.62 -1.36 14.39
CA ALA A 174 20.11 -0.02 14.67
C ALA A 174 20.81 0.63 13.45
N GLY A 175 21.52 -0.14 12.63
CA GLY A 175 22.15 0.39 11.41
C GLY A 175 21.14 0.80 10.35
N ARG A 176 20.03 0.03 10.21
CA ARG A 176 18.92 0.40 9.34
C ARG A 176 18.19 1.64 9.84
N LEU A 177 17.95 1.73 11.15
CA LEU A 177 17.34 2.90 11.76
C LEU A 177 18.18 4.16 11.53
N GLN A 178 19.49 4.07 11.72
CA GLN A 178 20.41 5.19 11.48
C GLN A 178 20.37 5.65 10.02
N ALA A 179 20.50 4.71 9.07
CA ALA A 179 20.41 5.04 7.63
C ALA A 179 19.05 5.64 7.25
N PHE A 180 17.97 5.18 7.87
CA PHE A 180 16.64 5.73 7.71
C PHE A 180 16.56 7.18 8.18
N VAL A 181 17.05 7.49 9.39
CA VAL A 181 17.06 8.86 9.94
C VAL A 181 17.86 9.80 9.03
N GLU A 182 19.03 9.36 8.59
CA GLU A 182 19.86 10.13 7.64
C GLU A 182 19.12 10.39 6.33
N HIS A 183 18.47 9.37 5.77
CA HIS A 183 17.70 9.52 4.54
C HIS A 183 16.51 10.48 4.71
N MET A 184 15.74 10.37 5.80
CA MET A 184 14.62 11.27 6.07
C MET A 184 15.09 12.72 6.24
N GLY A 185 16.27 12.94 6.82
CA GLY A 185 16.91 14.24 6.90
C GLY A 185 17.19 14.87 5.53
N THR A 186 17.49 14.08 4.50
CA THR A 186 17.64 14.59 3.11
C THR A 186 16.33 15.07 2.48
N LEU A 187 15.19 14.72 3.09
CA LEU A 187 13.85 15.12 2.70
C LEU A 187 13.26 16.20 3.61
N ASP A 188 14.11 16.85 4.43
CA ASP A 188 13.73 17.85 5.42
C ASP A 188 12.76 17.32 6.51
N ILE A 189 12.82 16.03 6.81
CA ILE A 189 12.02 15.38 7.86
C ILE A 189 12.95 14.94 8.99
N THR A 190 12.86 15.62 10.14
CA THR A 190 13.63 15.26 11.34
C THR A 190 12.94 14.11 12.07
N VAL A 191 13.59 12.96 12.13
CA VAL A 191 13.08 11.76 12.83
C VAL A 191 13.95 11.49 14.05
N GLU A 192 13.33 11.38 15.23
CA GLU A 192 13.95 10.94 16.47
C GLU A 192 14.02 9.42 16.50
N PRO A 193 15.22 8.81 16.50
CA PRO A 193 15.35 7.37 16.73
C PRO A 193 15.12 7.07 18.21
N VAL A 194 14.25 6.07 18.49
CA VAL A 194 13.93 5.70 19.87
C VAL A 194 14.39 4.27 20.19
N PRO A 195 14.65 3.94 21.48
CA PRO A 195 15.25 2.66 21.87
C PRO A 195 14.30 1.46 21.79
N CYS A 196 12.97 1.69 21.79
CA CYS A 196 11.98 0.64 21.71
C CYS A 196 10.72 1.08 20.95
N PHE A 197 9.91 0.12 20.51
CA PHE A 197 8.68 0.41 19.77
C PHE A 197 7.63 1.13 20.61
N GLN A 198 7.63 0.92 21.93
CA GLN A 198 6.72 1.60 22.85
C GLN A 198 6.95 3.12 22.83
N ASP A 199 8.22 3.55 22.86
CA ASP A 199 8.56 4.97 22.81
C ASP A 199 8.19 5.61 21.46
N ALA A 200 8.12 4.81 20.38
CA ALA A 200 7.64 5.29 19.11
C ALA A 200 6.11 5.48 19.11
N LEU A 201 5.35 4.54 19.68
CA LEU A 201 3.90 4.45 19.45
C LEU A 201 3.05 5.07 20.56
N SER A 202 3.43 4.94 21.85
CA SER A 202 2.53 5.21 22.98
C SER A 202 1.95 6.62 23.02
N GLU A 203 2.73 7.61 22.57
CA GLU A 203 2.31 9.03 22.54
C GLU A 203 2.03 9.55 21.13
N ALA A 204 2.03 8.67 20.12
CA ALA A 204 1.81 9.07 18.74
C ALA A 204 0.32 9.33 18.45
N ASP A 205 0.03 10.44 17.75
CA ASP A 205 -1.32 10.69 17.21
C ASP A 205 -1.62 9.77 16.03
N MET A 206 -0.56 9.43 15.26
CA MET A 206 -0.59 8.45 14.19
C MET A 206 0.49 7.39 14.46
N GLY A 207 0.09 6.18 14.83
CA GLY A 207 1.00 5.04 15.01
C GLY A 207 1.02 4.16 13.76
N ILE A 208 2.21 3.87 13.23
CA ILE A 208 2.41 3.09 12.00
C ILE A 208 3.27 1.88 12.30
N VAL A 209 2.79 0.70 11.92
CA VAL A 209 3.60 -0.53 11.93
C VAL A 209 3.79 -1.05 10.50
N ALA A 210 5.06 -1.13 10.07
CA ALA A 210 5.45 -1.52 8.70
C ALA A 210 6.62 -2.51 8.73
N THR A 211 6.48 -3.58 9.52
CA THR A 211 7.52 -4.58 9.81
C THR A 211 7.39 -5.83 8.95
N THR A 212 8.20 -6.82 9.22
CA THR A 212 8.11 -8.18 8.67
C THR A 212 7.88 -9.23 9.75
N GLU A 213 7.42 -8.80 10.93
CA GLU A 213 7.12 -9.70 12.03
C GLU A 213 5.97 -10.66 11.68
N SER A 214 6.02 -11.84 12.26
CA SER A 214 5.03 -12.89 12.04
C SER A 214 4.11 -13.12 13.23
N GLU A 215 4.45 -12.57 14.38
CA GLU A 215 3.69 -12.70 15.63
C GLU A 215 3.33 -11.32 16.20
N PRO A 216 2.13 -11.18 16.78
CA PRO A 216 1.67 -9.94 17.37
C PRO A 216 2.47 -9.57 18.65
N TYR A 217 2.82 -8.28 18.79
CA TYR A 217 3.57 -7.79 19.97
C TYR A 217 3.16 -6.39 20.43
N VAL A 218 2.44 -5.60 19.60
CA VAL A 218 1.96 -4.27 19.97
C VAL A 218 0.64 -4.40 20.70
N THR A 219 0.58 -3.92 21.94
CA THR A 219 -0.60 -4.06 22.81
C THR A 219 -1.44 -2.78 22.85
N ALA A 220 -2.58 -2.82 23.55
CA ALA A 220 -3.44 -1.65 23.71
C ALA A 220 -2.77 -0.48 24.45
N SER A 221 -1.68 -0.74 25.21
CA SER A 221 -0.92 0.32 25.91
C SER A 221 -0.20 1.28 24.95
N GLU A 222 0.11 0.83 23.74
CA GLU A 222 0.72 1.64 22.68
C GLU A 222 -0.32 2.34 21.78
N PHE A 223 -1.60 2.31 22.17
CA PHE A 223 -2.69 2.90 21.39
C PHE A 223 -3.46 3.93 22.23
N LYS A 224 -2.97 5.16 22.30
CA LYS A 224 -3.56 6.21 23.11
C LYS A 224 -4.96 6.62 22.62
N ARG A 225 -5.74 7.28 23.48
CA ARG A 225 -7.00 7.92 23.11
C ARG A 225 -6.77 8.96 22.01
N GLY A 226 -7.68 9.01 21.03
CA GLY A 226 -7.64 9.92 19.91
C GLY A 226 -6.65 9.52 18.80
N ALA A 227 -5.87 8.46 18.93
CA ALA A 227 -4.89 8.06 17.94
C ALA A 227 -5.52 7.32 16.73
N LEU A 228 -4.84 7.43 15.60
CA LEU A 228 -5.01 6.56 14.44
C LEU A 228 -3.89 5.52 14.42
N PHE A 229 -4.23 4.24 14.48
CA PHE A 229 -3.27 3.14 14.35
C PHE A 229 -3.34 2.53 12.94
N MET A 230 -2.21 2.55 12.21
CA MET A 230 -2.09 2.07 10.82
C MET A 230 -1.34 0.75 10.78
N ASN A 231 -2.07 -0.35 10.57
CA ASN A 231 -1.54 -1.72 10.55
C ASN A 231 -1.08 -2.13 9.14
N VAL A 232 0.01 -1.56 8.64
CA VAL A 232 0.50 -1.79 7.27
C VAL A 232 1.07 -3.19 7.08
N SER A 233 1.74 -3.73 8.09
CA SER A 233 2.33 -5.09 8.10
C SER A 233 1.34 -6.21 8.40
N LEU A 234 0.17 -5.88 8.98
CA LEU A 234 -0.97 -6.75 9.21
C LEU A 234 -0.78 -7.83 10.32
N MET A 235 0.36 -7.88 11.01
CA MET A 235 0.66 -8.91 12.02
C MET A 235 1.03 -8.36 13.40
N ASP A 236 1.47 -7.11 13.49
CA ASP A 236 2.08 -6.55 14.71
C ASP A 236 1.11 -6.34 15.88
N PRO A 237 -0.17 -5.90 15.68
CA PRO A 237 -1.09 -5.66 16.78
C PRO A 237 -1.62 -6.95 17.39
N THR A 238 -1.71 -6.98 18.71
CA THR A 238 -2.43 -8.04 19.44
C THR A 238 -3.95 -7.90 19.27
N PHE A 239 -4.68 -8.95 19.57
CA PHE A 239 -6.16 -8.91 19.58
C PHE A 239 -6.71 -7.85 20.55
N GLU A 240 -6.01 -7.67 21.68
CA GLU A 240 -6.34 -6.64 22.65
C GLU A 240 -6.28 -5.23 22.06
N LEU A 241 -5.22 -4.91 21.29
CA LEU A 241 -5.10 -3.61 20.63
C LEU A 241 -6.26 -3.38 19.67
N VAL A 242 -6.54 -4.37 18.80
CA VAL A 242 -7.64 -4.25 17.82
C VAL A 242 -8.99 -4.07 18.53
N SER A 243 -9.21 -4.82 19.63
CA SER A 243 -10.45 -4.74 20.43
C SER A 243 -10.58 -3.43 21.21
N ALA A 244 -9.47 -2.70 21.43
CA ALA A 244 -9.48 -1.38 22.08
C ALA A 244 -9.86 -0.24 21.13
N ALA A 245 -9.98 -0.50 19.83
CA ALA A 245 -10.41 0.49 18.84
C ALA A 245 -11.91 0.79 18.97
N ASP A 246 -12.26 2.07 18.93
CA ASP A 246 -13.64 2.53 18.85
C ASP A 246 -14.19 2.35 17.41
N LYS A 247 -13.30 2.43 16.41
CA LYS A 247 -13.62 2.16 15.01
C LYS A 247 -12.53 1.29 14.37
N ILE A 248 -12.95 0.25 13.67
CA ILE A 248 -12.10 -0.58 12.81
C ILE A 248 -12.48 -0.27 11.36
N VAL A 249 -11.54 0.25 10.57
CA VAL A 249 -11.71 0.54 9.15
C VAL A 249 -10.80 -0.37 8.35
N VAL A 250 -11.30 -0.97 7.28
CA VAL A 250 -10.54 -1.83 6.37
C VAL A 250 -10.64 -1.29 4.95
N ASP A 251 -9.72 -1.65 4.08
CA ASP A 251 -9.85 -1.36 2.65
C ASP A 251 -10.88 -2.27 1.97
N ASP A 252 -10.88 -3.56 2.30
CA ASP A 252 -11.82 -4.57 1.81
C ASP A 252 -12.00 -5.64 2.90
N TRP A 253 -13.23 -5.86 3.33
CA TRP A 253 -13.55 -6.84 4.38
C TRP A 253 -13.24 -8.26 3.94
N HIS A 254 -13.64 -8.63 2.72
CA HIS A 254 -13.46 -9.99 2.23
C HIS A 254 -11.98 -10.38 2.19
N GLN A 255 -11.11 -9.51 1.68
CA GLN A 255 -9.67 -9.78 1.65
C GLN A 255 -9.04 -9.78 3.04
N SER A 256 -9.48 -8.88 3.92
CA SER A 256 -8.99 -8.79 5.30
C SER A 256 -9.19 -10.07 6.10
N VAL A 257 -10.31 -10.79 5.88
CA VAL A 257 -10.65 -12.02 6.65
C VAL A 257 -10.27 -13.33 5.97
N HIS A 258 -9.94 -13.31 4.67
CA HIS A 258 -9.50 -14.49 3.93
C HIS A 258 -7.97 -14.62 3.83
N SER A 259 -7.28 -14.26 4.91
CA SER A 259 -5.82 -14.33 5.03
C SER A 259 -5.41 -15.06 6.31
N ASP A 260 -4.11 -15.02 6.64
CA ASP A 260 -3.60 -15.48 7.95
C ASP A 260 -3.09 -14.29 8.77
N ARG A 261 -3.72 -13.13 8.66
CA ARG A 261 -3.37 -11.90 9.36
C ARG A 261 -4.22 -11.73 10.61
N VAL A 262 -3.90 -10.73 11.42
CA VAL A 262 -4.53 -10.53 12.74
C VAL A 262 -6.05 -10.48 12.65
N LEU A 263 -6.62 -9.64 11.77
CA LEU A 263 -8.08 -9.57 11.62
C LEU A 263 -8.71 -10.89 11.17
N ALA A 264 -8.05 -11.63 10.27
CA ALA A 264 -8.53 -12.95 9.85
C ALA A 264 -8.48 -13.99 10.97
N ARG A 265 -7.44 -13.95 11.83
CA ARG A 265 -7.37 -14.79 13.02
C ARG A 265 -8.49 -14.46 13.99
N MET A 266 -8.72 -13.18 14.30
CA MET A 266 -9.83 -12.72 15.14
C MET A 266 -11.20 -13.12 14.56
N HIS A 267 -11.38 -13.03 13.25
CA HIS A 267 -12.62 -13.44 12.60
C HIS A 267 -12.89 -14.95 12.75
N ARG A 268 -11.86 -15.79 12.56
CA ARG A 268 -11.99 -17.25 12.78
C ARG A 268 -12.34 -17.62 14.23
N GLU A 269 -11.94 -16.80 15.19
CA GLU A 269 -12.27 -16.96 16.61
C GLU A 269 -13.61 -16.30 16.99
N GLY A 270 -14.30 -15.68 16.04
CA GLY A 270 -15.59 -15.00 16.29
C GLY A 270 -15.48 -13.68 17.06
N LEU A 271 -14.27 -13.11 17.19
CA LEU A 271 -14.02 -11.86 17.90
C LEU A 271 -14.31 -10.61 17.05
N VAL A 272 -14.21 -10.74 15.73
CA VAL A 272 -14.50 -9.66 14.77
C VAL A 272 -15.40 -10.21 13.66
N THR A 273 -16.49 -9.49 13.38
CA THR A 273 -17.44 -9.80 12.31
C THR A 273 -17.62 -8.58 11.40
N ARG A 274 -18.33 -8.74 10.27
CA ARG A 274 -18.67 -7.61 9.40
C ARG A 274 -19.41 -6.49 10.14
N ASP A 275 -20.26 -6.86 11.09
CA ASP A 275 -21.08 -5.91 11.87
C ASP A 275 -20.26 -5.23 12.98
N SER A 276 -19.11 -5.75 13.34
CA SER A 276 -18.25 -5.16 14.39
C SER A 276 -17.21 -4.17 13.84
N ILE A 277 -17.02 -4.09 12.53
CA ILE A 277 -16.18 -3.05 11.93
C ILE A 277 -17.00 -1.79 11.62
N HIS A 278 -16.35 -0.63 11.68
CA HIS A 278 -16.99 0.63 11.29
C HIS A 278 -17.38 0.62 9.82
N GLY A 279 -16.49 0.15 8.95
CA GLY A 279 -16.78 -0.03 7.52
C GLY A 279 -15.54 -0.19 6.66
N GLU A 280 -15.79 -0.16 5.37
CA GLU A 280 -14.75 -0.14 4.34
C GLU A 280 -14.37 1.29 3.99
N PHE A 281 -13.11 1.50 3.66
CA PHE A 281 -12.57 2.84 3.42
C PHE A 281 -13.20 3.52 2.19
N GLY A 282 -13.66 2.73 1.21
CA GLY A 282 -14.44 3.24 0.07
C GLY A 282 -15.69 4.01 0.50
N ALA A 283 -16.43 3.49 1.50
CA ALA A 283 -17.60 4.16 2.05
C ALA A 283 -17.25 5.48 2.78
N VAL A 284 -16.10 5.52 3.46
CA VAL A 284 -15.59 6.73 4.11
C VAL A 284 -15.23 7.79 3.07
N VAL A 285 -14.45 7.42 2.05
CA VAL A 285 -14.01 8.31 0.97
C VAL A 285 -15.20 8.85 0.16
N SER A 286 -16.23 8.02 -0.02
CA SER A 286 -17.47 8.42 -0.74
C SER A 286 -18.43 9.23 0.14
N GLY A 287 -18.14 9.39 1.43
CA GLY A 287 -18.99 10.13 2.37
C GLY A 287 -20.27 9.39 2.76
N HIS A 288 -20.37 8.09 2.52
CA HIS A 288 -21.51 7.27 2.93
C HIS A 288 -21.51 6.98 4.42
N ILE A 289 -20.32 6.88 5.00
CA ILE A 289 -20.09 6.79 6.46
C ILE A 289 -19.05 7.84 6.86
N PRO A 290 -19.14 8.39 8.09
CA PRO A 290 -18.14 9.34 8.57
C PRO A 290 -16.80 8.64 8.81
N GLY A 291 -15.70 9.37 8.69
CA GLY A 291 -14.40 8.95 9.18
C GLY A 291 -14.33 9.12 10.71
N ARG A 292 -13.50 10.06 11.17
CA ARG A 292 -13.46 10.45 12.58
C ARG A 292 -14.61 11.40 12.92
N GLU A 293 -15.30 11.13 14.03
CA GLU A 293 -16.41 11.96 14.55
C GLU A 293 -16.07 12.58 15.91
N ASP A 294 -15.29 11.88 16.74
CA ASP A 294 -14.89 12.33 18.06
C ASP A 294 -13.36 12.39 18.15
N PRO A 295 -12.77 13.46 18.71
CA PRO A 295 -11.33 13.59 18.87
C PRO A 295 -10.70 12.50 19.75
N ASP A 296 -11.48 11.88 20.63
CA ASP A 296 -11.02 10.82 21.52
C ASP A 296 -11.09 9.41 20.93
N GLU A 297 -11.71 9.22 19.76
CA GLU A 297 -11.80 7.90 19.13
C GLU A 297 -10.42 7.29 18.86
N ARG A 298 -10.25 6.03 19.24
CA ARG A 298 -9.18 5.17 18.73
C ARG A 298 -9.62 4.55 17.43
N ILE A 299 -8.95 4.87 16.34
CA ILE A 299 -9.28 4.33 15.02
C ILE A 299 -8.18 3.37 14.57
N PHE A 300 -8.58 2.13 14.30
CA PHE A 300 -7.71 1.09 13.75
C PHE A 300 -7.92 0.97 12.26
N TRP A 301 -6.89 1.31 11.47
CA TRP A 301 -6.85 1.20 10.03
C TRP A 301 -6.07 -0.04 9.60
N ASN A 302 -6.69 -0.94 8.82
CA ASN A 302 -6.09 -2.19 8.39
C ASN A 302 -6.14 -2.35 6.86
N PRO A 303 -5.20 -1.76 6.12
CA PRO A 303 -5.11 -1.87 4.67
C PRO A 303 -4.49 -3.21 4.27
N PHE A 304 -5.27 -4.08 3.65
CA PHE A 304 -4.74 -5.32 3.07
C PHE A 304 -3.93 -5.05 1.80
N GLY A 305 -4.35 -4.04 1.03
CA GLY A 305 -3.78 -3.62 -0.24
C GLY A 305 -4.46 -4.29 -1.43
N LEU A 306 -5.14 -3.50 -2.24
CA LEU A 306 -6.00 -3.98 -3.32
C LEU A 306 -5.26 -4.00 -4.66
N ALA A 307 -5.49 -5.04 -5.47
CA ALA A 307 -4.94 -5.13 -6.83
C ALA A 307 -5.36 -3.94 -7.71
N ILE A 308 -6.58 -3.43 -7.49
CA ILE A 308 -7.13 -2.28 -8.23
C ILE A 308 -6.33 -0.99 -8.02
N GLU A 309 -5.69 -0.81 -6.87
CA GLU A 309 -4.82 0.34 -6.60
C GLU A 309 -3.61 0.34 -7.54
N ASP A 310 -2.96 -0.83 -7.68
CA ASP A 310 -1.79 -0.98 -8.57
C ASP A 310 -2.18 -0.79 -10.04
N ILE A 311 -3.32 -1.36 -10.47
CA ILE A 311 -3.76 -1.29 -11.87
C ILE A 311 -4.24 0.12 -12.23
N ALA A 312 -4.93 0.83 -11.35
CA ALA A 312 -5.36 2.19 -11.58
C ALA A 312 -4.17 3.16 -11.68
N VAL A 313 -3.21 3.08 -10.75
CA VAL A 313 -2.00 3.92 -10.82
C VAL A 313 -1.20 3.59 -12.06
N ALA A 314 -1.02 2.30 -12.40
CA ALA A 314 -0.35 1.89 -13.63
C ALA A 314 -1.07 2.39 -14.89
N SER A 315 -2.40 2.40 -14.91
CA SER A 315 -3.21 2.94 -16.01
C SER A 315 -2.99 4.43 -16.20
N ALA A 316 -3.02 5.19 -15.10
CA ALA A 316 -2.74 6.61 -15.11
C ALA A 316 -1.29 6.92 -15.55
N VAL A 317 -0.31 6.11 -15.12
CA VAL A 317 1.08 6.18 -15.57
C VAL A 317 1.17 5.93 -17.09
N TYR A 318 0.49 4.91 -17.60
CA TYR A 318 0.45 4.61 -19.02
C TYR A 318 -0.09 5.78 -19.85
N ASP A 319 -1.23 6.36 -19.45
CA ASP A 319 -1.83 7.49 -20.16
C ASP A 319 -0.94 8.74 -20.12
N GLN A 320 -0.28 9.01 -18.99
CA GLN A 320 0.71 10.09 -18.88
C GLN A 320 1.96 9.83 -19.74
N ALA A 321 2.45 8.59 -19.75
CA ALA A 321 3.60 8.22 -20.55
C ALA A 321 3.32 8.39 -22.05
N LEU A 322 2.16 8.00 -22.54
CA LEU A 322 1.74 8.25 -23.91
C LEU A 322 1.69 9.74 -24.23
N SER A 323 1.10 10.55 -23.35
CA SER A 323 0.98 11.99 -23.56
C SER A 323 2.33 12.72 -23.61
N LYS A 324 3.32 12.21 -22.87
CA LYS A 324 4.69 12.76 -22.77
C LYS A 324 5.69 12.09 -23.75
N GLY A 325 5.27 11.07 -24.49
CA GLY A 325 6.14 10.31 -25.40
C GLY A 325 7.25 9.55 -24.67
N LEU A 326 6.95 9.03 -23.46
CA LEU A 326 7.91 8.24 -22.65
C LEU A 326 7.88 6.77 -23.05
N GLY A 327 8.96 6.06 -22.72
CA GLY A 327 9.08 4.63 -22.92
C GLY A 327 9.51 4.20 -24.32
N LYS A 328 9.42 2.89 -24.55
CA LYS A 328 9.78 2.27 -25.84
C LYS A 328 8.66 1.34 -26.30
N THR A 329 8.21 1.48 -27.53
CA THR A 329 7.26 0.54 -28.11
C THR A 329 7.99 -0.71 -28.59
N LEU A 330 7.57 -1.86 -28.11
CA LEU A 330 8.07 -3.18 -28.48
C LEU A 330 6.95 -3.97 -29.16
N ARG A 331 7.29 -4.72 -30.18
CA ARG A 331 6.35 -5.64 -30.82
C ARG A 331 6.49 -7.02 -30.18
N LEU A 332 5.38 -7.55 -29.67
CA LEU A 332 5.31 -8.92 -29.13
C LEU A 332 4.97 -9.93 -30.23
N VAL A 333 4.30 -9.48 -31.30
CA VAL A 333 3.91 -10.32 -32.44
C VAL A 333 4.36 -9.63 -33.72
N ASP A 334 5.32 -10.23 -34.39
CA ASP A 334 5.89 -9.69 -35.65
C ASP A 334 5.25 -10.31 -36.90
N GLN A 335 4.59 -11.47 -36.77
CA GLN A 335 3.99 -12.20 -37.88
C GLN A 335 2.62 -12.75 -37.51
N GLU A 336 1.75 -12.86 -38.51
CA GLU A 336 0.48 -13.56 -38.31
C GLU A 336 0.71 -15.08 -38.15
N TRP A 337 -0.05 -15.71 -37.28
CA TRP A 337 0.07 -17.15 -36.99
C TRP A 337 -0.14 -18.04 -38.24
N ASP A 338 -0.89 -17.54 -39.24
CA ASP A 338 -1.14 -18.23 -40.50
C ASP A 338 0.12 -18.55 -41.30
N VAL A 339 1.25 -17.88 -40.98
CA VAL A 339 2.55 -18.16 -41.62
C VAL A 339 3.22 -19.42 -41.06
N LEU A 340 2.75 -19.93 -39.92
CA LEU A 340 3.31 -21.09 -39.23
C LEU A 340 2.55 -22.39 -39.47
N PHE A 341 1.36 -22.31 -40.03
CA PHE A 341 0.47 -23.40 -40.34
C PHE A 341 -0.03 -23.31 -41.79
#